data_4aaba036644f3ed07ea92f931433d1be
#
_entry.id   4aaba036644f3ed07ea92f931433d1be
#
_cell.length_a   1.000
_cell.length_b   1.000
_cell.length_c   1.000
_cell.angle_alpha   90.00
_cell.angle_beta   90.00
_cell.angle_gamma   90.00
#
_symmetry.space_group_name_H-M   'P 1'
#
loop_
_entity.id
_entity.type
_entity.pdbx_description
1 polymer ?
#
loop_
_entity_poly.entity_id
_entity_poly.type
_entity_poly.pdbx_seq_one_letter_code
_entity_poly.pdbx_strand_id
1 'polypeptide(L)'
;LAIEIQCSTLPYRRFEERTNTYQKNGYVVWWIIGNNFLKNKKLTMIEKRFCAFNESCGLHLWQLDWKKRQLILRYHMKETINGKITYEKKSWLFFSGVLPKLFNETVGEIKPEILSKRVTYKRWLQQQLFSRHPKYIKLQGICYTYQRHLLYLPDWMYRDSYFFFYFKELVFLYRILYEE
;
A
#
# COMPACT_ATOMS: atom_id res chain seq x y z
N LEU A 1 21.80 10.19 2.22
CA LEU A 1 20.95 9.03 2.43
C LEU A 1 21.12 8.50 3.83
N ALA A 2 20.04 8.32 4.57
CA ALA A 2 20.02 7.62 5.87
C ALA A 2 19.34 6.26 5.66
N ILE A 3 19.95 5.19 6.15
CA ILE A 3 19.40 3.84 6.08
C ILE A 3 19.00 3.42 7.50
N GLU A 4 17.72 3.17 7.71
CA GLU A 4 17.16 2.72 8.97
C GLU A 4 16.66 1.27 8.86
N ILE A 5 17.24 0.37 9.66
CA ILE A 5 16.83 -1.04 9.70
C ILE A 5 15.98 -1.26 10.95
N GLN A 6 14.70 -1.49 10.78
CA GLN A 6 13.77 -1.67 11.89
C GLN A 6 13.45 -3.14 12.10
N CYS A 7 13.89 -3.71 13.23
CA CYS A 7 13.70 -5.13 13.56
C CYS A 7 12.60 -5.38 14.60
N SER A 8 12.16 -4.35 15.32
CA SER A 8 11.12 -4.43 16.36
C SER A 8 10.00 -3.43 16.11
N THR A 9 8.95 -3.51 16.90
CA THR A 9 7.85 -2.53 16.81
C THR A 9 8.36 -1.13 17.13
N LEU A 10 7.99 -0.15 16.33
CA LEU A 10 8.34 1.25 16.50
C LEU A 10 7.07 2.08 16.70
N PRO A 11 6.89 2.78 17.83
CA PRO A 11 5.79 3.70 18.03
C PRO A 11 5.73 4.76 16.92
N TYR A 12 4.52 5.16 16.50
CA TYR A 12 4.34 6.12 15.40
C TYR A 12 5.12 7.41 15.62
N ARG A 13 5.00 7.97 16.80
CA ARG A 13 5.68 9.21 17.16
C ARG A 13 7.19 9.11 16.95
N ARG A 14 7.81 7.98 17.35
CA ARG A 14 9.24 7.74 17.15
C ARG A 14 9.64 7.59 15.69
N PHE A 15 8.79 6.91 14.90
CA PHE A 15 8.98 6.82 13.44
C PHE A 15 8.97 8.20 12.79
N GLU A 16 7.98 9.00 13.14
CA GLU A 16 7.80 10.35 12.61
C GLU A 16 8.95 11.29 13.06
N GLU A 17 9.30 11.29 14.34
CA GLU A 17 10.41 12.08 14.88
C GLU A 17 11.72 11.77 14.16
N ARG A 18 12.07 10.49 13.97
CA ARG A 18 13.28 10.08 13.25
C ARG A 18 13.26 10.53 11.80
N THR A 19 12.17 10.23 11.10
CA THR A 19 12.03 10.60 9.68
C THR A 19 12.18 12.11 9.49
N ASN A 20 11.47 12.90 10.30
CA ASN A 20 11.52 14.36 10.26
C ASN A 20 12.92 14.90 10.61
N THR A 21 13.61 14.29 11.58
CA THR A 21 14.97 14.70 11.95
C THR A 21 15.93 14.50 10.78
N TYR A 22 15.90 13.37 10.11
CA TYR A 22 16.72 13.14 8.93
C TYR A 22 16.39 14.10 7.78
N GLN A 23 15.11 14.28 7.49
CA GLN A 23 14.67 15.18 6.42
C GLN A 23 15.05 16.64 6.67
N LYS A 24 14.94 17.13 7.92
CA LYS A 24 15.39 18.47 8.31
C LYS A 24 16.89 18.68 8.13
N ASN A 25 17.66 17.62 8.20
CA ASN A 25 19.11 17.64 7.96
C ASN A 25 19.47 17.32 6.49
N GLY A 26 18.49 17.35 5.57
CA GLY A 26 18.71 17.12 4.14
C GLY A 26 18.92 15.66 3.73
N TYR A 27 18.65 14.70 4.60
CA TYR A 27 18.78 13.28 4.27
C TYR A 27 17.46 12.69 3.77
N VAL A 28 17.54 11.91 2.70
CA VAL A 28 16.48 10.97 2.31
C VAL A 28 16.58 9.77 3.22
N VAL A 29 15.46 9.32 3.78
CA VAL A 29 15.41 8.16 4.69
C VAL A 29 14.93 6.93 3.94
N TRP A 30 15.73 5.88 4.00
CA TRP A 30 15.37 4.57 3.46
C TRP A 30 15.08 3.61 4.61
N TRP A 31 13.81 3.29 4.82
CA TRP A 31 13.36 2.35 5.82
C TRP A 31 13.38 0.92 5.31
N ILE A 32 14.03 0.03 6.05
CA ILE A 32 14.11 -1.41 5.77
C ILE A 32 13.58 -2.15 7.00
N ILE A 33 12.62 -3.04 6.82
CA ILE A 33 12.09 -3.85 7.92
C ILE A 33 12.81 -5.20 8.03
N GLY A 34 13.01 -5.66 9.26
CA GLY A 34 13.65 -6.95 9.54
C GLY A 34 12.69 -8.14 9.54
N ASN A 35 13.21 -9.33 9.84
CA ASN A 35 12.47 -10.60 9.79
C ASN A 35 11.29 -10.73 10.75
N ASN A 36 11.21 -9.91 11.79
CA ASN A 36 10.12 -9.95 12.77
C ASN A 36 8.80 -9.43 12.19
N PHE A 37 8.89 -8.68 11.09
CA PHE A 37 7.76 -8.21 10.31
C PHE A 37 7.39 -9.22 9.21
N LEU A 38 6.23 -9.05 8.60
CA LEU A 38 5.78 -9.82 7.44
C LEU A 38 5.56 -11.32 7.71
N LYS A 39 5.31 -11.69 8.94
CA LYS A 39 4.92 -13.06 9.30
C LYS A 39 3.51 -13.39 8.82
N ASN A 40 2.66 -12.39 8.65
CA ASN A 40 1.27 -12.53 8.26
C ASN A 40 1.07 -12.22 6.76
N LYS A 41 0.00 -12.78 6.20
CA LYS A 41 -0.42 -12.50 4.79
C LYS A 41 -0.99 -11.08 4.61
N LYS A 42 -1.31 -10.39 5.71
CA LYS A 42 -1.82 -9.01 5.73
C LYS A 42 -0.79 -8.13 6.43
N LEU A 43 -0.59 -6.94 5.91
CA LEU A 43 0.26 -5.95 6.59
C LEU A 43 -0.50 -5.36 7.78
N THR A 44 0.19 -5.27 8.90
CA THR A 44 -0.27 -4.51 10.06
C THR A 44 -0.21 -3.00 9.76
N MET A 45 -0.91 -2.20 10.56
CA MET A 45 -0.82 -0.74 10.45
C MET A 45 0.60 -0.21 10.65
N ILE A 46 1.40 -0.91 11.45
CA ILE A 46 2.82 -0.55 11.66
C ILE A 46 3.63 -0.84 10.41
N GLU A 47 3.46 -2.00 9.80
CA GLU A 47 4.19 -2.36 8.57
C GLU A 47 3.84 -1.45 7.40
N LYS A 48 2.58 -1.00 7.31
CA LYS A 48 2.14 -0.04 6.28
C LYS A 48 2.88 1.29 6.31
N ARG A 49 3.38 1.71 7.45
CA ARG A 49 4.12 2.97 7.61
C ARG A 49 5.50 2.95 6.95
N PHE A 50 6.07 1.76 6.81
CA PHE A 50 7.36 1.57 6.15
C PHE A 50 7.25 1.44 4.63
N CYS A 51 6.02 1.42 4.10
CA CYS A 51 5.81 1.44 2.66
C CYS A 51 6.10 2.84 2.12
N ALA A 52 6.80 2.88 0.99
CA ALA A 52 7.05 4.09 0.22
C ALA A 52 6.40 3.98 -1.16
N PHE A 53 6.29 5.11 -1.85
CA PHE A 53 5.77 5.17 -3.21
C PHE A 53 6.75 5.90 -4.11
N ASN A 54 7.02 5.34 -5.28
CA ASN A 54 7.64 6.02 -6.40
C ASN A 54 7.04 5.51 -7.72
N GLU A 55 7.31 6.20 -8.82
CA GLU A 55 6.70 5.89 -10.12
C GLU A 55 7.16 4.52 -10.67
N SER A 56 8.42 4.15 -10.46
CA SER A 56 8.97 2.89 -10.99
C SER A 56 8.53 1.64 -10.22
N CYS A 57 8.46 1.73 -8.89
CA CYS A 57 8.11 0.58 -8.02
C CYS A 57 6.63 0.58 -7.60
N GLY A 58 5.90 1.68 -7.85
CA GLY A 58 4.62 1.91 -7.22
C GLY A 58 4.73 1.92 -5.69
N LEU A 59 3.70 1.44 -5.01
CA LEU A 59 3.77 1.22 -3.57
C LEU A 59 4.70 0.03 -3.29
N HIS A 60 5.71 0.24 -2.47
CA HIS A 60 6.75 -0.74 -2.23
C HIS A 60 7.23 -0.78 -0.79
N LEU A 61 7.90 -1.87 -0.42
CA LEU A 61 8.42 -2.12 0.91
C LEU A 61 9.72 -2.89 0.84
N TRP A 62 10.74 -2.40 1.54
CA TRP A 62 12.04 -3.08 1.67
C TRP A 62 12.10 -3.93 2.92
N GLN A 63 12.67 -5.13 2.78
CA GLN A 63 12.85 -6.09 3.87
C GLN A 63 14.26 -6.66 3.85
N LEU A 64 14.88 -6.77 5.01
CA LEU A 64 16.14 -7.48 5.21
C LEU A 64 15.87 -8.84 5.86
N ASP A 65 16.12 -9.92 5.13
CA ASP A 65 16.19 -11.27 5.69
C ASP A 65 17.65 -11.59 6.06
N TRP A 66 18.01 -11.29 7.30
CA TRP A 66 19.38 -11.49 7.78
C TRP A 66 19.79 -12.97 7.84
N LYS A 67 18.83 -13.89 8.06
CA LYS A 67 19.09 -15.35 8.09
C LYS A 67 19.49 -15.86 6.72
N LYS A 68 18.83 -15.39 5.68
CA LYS A 68 19.12 -15.73 4.29
C LYS A 68 20.12 -14.77 3.65
N ARG A 69 20.57 -13.77 4.37
CA ARG A 69 21.42 -12.69 3.83
C ARG A 69 20.84 -12.08 2.55
N GLN A 70 19.56 -11.79 2.55
CA GLN A 70 18.84 -11.25 1.40
C GLN A 70 18.21 -9.91 1.71
N LEU A 71 18.40 -8.96 0.80
CA LEU A 71 17.60 -7.75 0.72
C LEU A 71 16.45 -8.03 -0.26
N ILE A 72 15.23 -7.72 0.14
CA ILE A 72 14.00 -8.06 -0.55
C ILE A 72 13.23 -6.78 -0.82
N LEU A 73 12.87 -6.55 -2.08
CA LEU A 73 11.93 -5.51 -2.49
C LEU A 73 10.59 -6.18 -2.81
N ARG A 74 9.54 -5.74 -2.15
CA ARG A 74 8.15 -6.00 -2.51
C ARG A 74 7.62 -4.74 -3.18
N TYR A 75 7.18 -4.83 -4.42
CA TYR A 75 6.80 -3.68 -5.23
C TYR A 75 5.49 -3.93 -5.96
N HIS A 76 4.91 -2.90 -6.57
CA HIS A 76 3.57 -2.89 -7.12
C HIS A 76 2.54 -3.43 -6.12
N MET A 77 2.72 -3.05 -4.85
CA MET A 77 1.87 -3.52 -3.76
C MET A 77 0.47 -2.93 -3.89
N LYS A 78 -0.53 -3.79 -3.83
CA LYS A 78 -1.94 -3.39 -3.85
C LYS A 78 -2.67 -4.10 -2.72
N GLU A 79 -3.54 -3.38 -2.02
CA GLU A 79 -4.43 -3.98 -1.06
C GLU A 79 -5.81 -4.15 -1.68
N THR A 80 -6.29 -5.38 -1.67
CA THR A 80 -7.68 -5.67 -2.07
C THR A 80 -8.63 -5.23 -0.96
N ILE A 81 -9.91 -5.08 -1.30
CA ILE A 81 -10.94 -4.70 -0.33
C ILE A 81 -11.04 -5.66 0.88
N ASN A 82 -10.68 -6.91 0.70
CA ASN A 82 -10.64 -7.91 1.78
C ASN A 82 -9.37 -7.79 2.66
N GLY A 83 -8.54 -6.76 2.42
CA GLY A 83 -7.29 -6.54 3.13
C GLY A 83 -6.17 -7.51 2.72
N LYS A 84 -6.33 -8.27 1.62
CA LYS A 84 -5.25 -9.10 1.08
C LYS A 84 -4.28 -8.21 0.30
N ILE A 85 -3.00 -8.37 0.58
CA ILE A 85 -1.94 -7.68 -0.17
C ILE A 85 -1.48 -8.56 -1.31
N THR A 86 -1.43 -8.00 -2.50
CA THR A 86 -0.76 -8.56 -3.68
C THR A 86 0.48 -7.71 -3.99
N TYR A 87 1.56 -8.34 -4.41
CA TYR A 87 2.82 -7.66 -4.74
C TYR A 87 3.67 -8.55 -5.63
N GLU A 88 4.60 -7.94 -6.33
CA GLU A 88 5.73 -8.60 -6.94
C GLU A 88 6.93 -8.56 -6.00
N LYS A 89 7.87 -9.48 -6.17
CA LYS A 89 9.00 -9.62 -5.26
C LYS A 89 10.29 -9.78 -6.05
N LYS A 90 11.31 -9.01 -5.65
CA LYS A 90 12.69 -9.17 -6.12
C LYS A 90 13.61 -9.32 -4.91
N SER A 91 14.65 -10.11 -5.01
CA SER A 91 15.58 -10.33 -3.91
C SER A 91 17.01 -10.41 -4.39
N TRP A 92 17.93 -9.88 -3.59
CA TRP A 92 19.36 -9.89 -3.84
C TRP A 92 20.08 -10.44 -2.63
N LEU A 93 21.16 -11.17 -2.85
CA LEU A 93 22.05 -11.55 -1.76
C LEU A 93 22.76 -10.28 -1.27
N PHE A 94 22.79 -10.11 0.04
CA PHE A 94 23.41 -8.96 0.68
C PHE A 94 24.91 -9.19 0.80
N PHE A 95 25.66 -8.73 -0.21
CA PHE A 95 27.11 -8.68 -0.24
C PHE A 95 27.59 -7.26 -0.49
N SER A 96 28.87 -6.99 -0.18
CA SER A 96 29.54 -5.73 -0.51
C SER A 96 29.40 -5.45 -2.02
N GLY A 97 28.92 -4.24 -2.38
CA GLY A 97 28.73 -3.80 -3.76
C GLY A 97 27.34 -4.00 -4.38
N VAL A 98 26.37 -4.58 -3.65
CA VAL A 98 24.98 -4.70 -4.15
C VAL A 98 24.22 -3.36 -4.04
N LEU A 99 24.47 -2.57 -3.00
CA LEU A 99 23.74 -1.33 -2.74
C LEU A 99 23.73 -0.33 -3.91
N PRO A 100 24.85 -0.03 -4.58
CA PRO A 100 24.84 0.89 -5.72
C PRO A 100 24.00 0.40 -6.90
N LYS A 101 23.90 -0.92 -7.11
CA LYS A 101 23.10 -1.49 -8.18
C LYS A 101 21.59 -1.38 -7.91
N LEU A 102 21.20 -1.39 -6.63
CA LEU A 102 19.78 -1.33 -6.24
C LEU A 102 19.13 0.03 -6.53
N PHE A 103 19.91 1.11 -6.49
CA PHE A 103 19.38 2.46 -6.76
C PHE A 103 19.08 2.70 -8.25
N ASN A 104 19.69 1.91 -9.13
CA ASN A 104 19.53 2.02 -10.58
C ASN A 104 18.63 0.92 -11.17
N GLU A 105 18.06 0.04 -10.35
CA GLU A 105 17.19 -1.01 -10.85
C GLU A 105 15.80 -0.48 -11.18
N THR A 106 15.46 -0.57 -12.45
CA THR A 106 14.08 -0.44 -12.91
C THR A 106 13.33 -1.74 -12.63
N VAL A 107 12.30 -1.68 -11.85
CA VAL A 107 11.28 -2.73 -11.76
C VAL A 107 10.33 -2.53 -12.92
N GLY A 108 9.99 -3.62 -13.62
CA GLY A 108 9.19 -3.57 -14.84
C GLY A 108 7.90 -2.75 -14.71
N GLU A 109 7.34 -2.36 -15.83
CA GLU A 109 6.15 -1.51 -15.92
C GLU A 109 4.98 -2.03 -15.08
N ILE A 110 4.20 -1.09 -14.54
CA ILE A 110 2.94 -1.38 -13.84
C ILE A 110 1.99 -2.05 -14.83
N LYS A 111 1.74 -3.33 -14.65
CA LYS A 111 0.80 -4.06 -15.51
C LYS A 111 -0.60 -3.44 -15.39
N PRO A 112 -1.26 -3.12 -16.50
CA PRO A 112 -2.62 -2.62 -16.49
C PRO A 112 -3.54 -3.64 -15.81
N GLU A 113 -4.51 -3.15 -15.07
CA GLU A 113 -5.44 -3.99 -14.32
C GLU A 113 -6.32 -4.83 -15.21
N ILE A 114 -6.44 -6.12 -14.87
CA ILE A 114 -7.38 -7.02 -15.52
C ILE A 114 -8.79 -6.73 -14.98
N LEU A 115 -9.70 -6.32 -15.88
CA LEU A 115 -11.11 -5.99 -15.59
C LEU A 115 -11.93 -7.09 -14.89
N SER A 116 -11.43 -8.34 -14.87
CA SER A 116 -12.14 -9.49 -14.28
C SER A 116 -12.44 -9.36 -12.77
N LYS A 117 -11.75 -8.51 -12.04
CA LYS A 117 -11.96 -8.30 -10.60
C LYS A 117 -13.17 -7.42 -10.26
N ARG A 118 -13.70 -6.68 -11.21
CA ARG A 118 -14.79 -5.72 -11.04
C ARG A 118 -16.10 -6.35 -10.57
N VAL A 119 -16.52 -7.45 -11.18
CA VAL A 119 -17.76 -8.15 -10.85
C VAL A 119 -17.73 -8.65 -9.41
N THR A 120 -16.56 -9.12 -8.96
CA THR A 120 -16.34 -9.58 -7.59
C THR A 120 -16.47 -8.44 -6.58
N TYR A 121 -15.99 -7.25 -6.95
CA TYR A 121 -16.03 -6.08 -6.08
C TYR A 121 -17.45 -5.53 -5.90
N LYS A 122 -18.20 -5.37 -6.97
CA LYS A 122 -19.63 -4.97 -6.90
C LYS A 122 -20.46 -5.96 -6.07
N ARG A 123 -20.30 -7.26 -6.29
CA ARG A 123 -20.99 -8.30 -5.52
C ARG A 123 -20.65 -8.21 -4.02
N TRP A 124 -19.38 -7.98 -3.72
CA TRP A 124 -18.96 -7.82 -2.33
C TRP A 124 -19.58 -6.56 -1.69
N LEU A 125 -19.58 -5.39 -2.38
CA LEU A 125 -20.26 -4.18 -1.91
C LEU A 125 -21.76 -4.41 -1.71
N GLN A 126 -22.40 -5.08 -2.64
CA GLN A 126 -23.82 -5.44 -2.54
C GLN A 126 -24.09 -6.25 -1.29
N GLN A 127 -23.26 -7.25 -0.97
CA GLN A 127 -23.36 -8.01 0.26
C GLN A 127 -23.19 -7.13 1.50
N GLN A 128 -22.23 -6.21 1.50
CA GLN A 128 -22.01 -5.28 2.62
C GLN A 128 -23.22 -4.37 2.85
N LEU A 129 -23.83 -3.85 1.80
CA LEU A 129 -25.03 -3.01 1.88
C LEU A 129 -26.24 -3.84 2.34
N PHE A 130 -26.40 -5.03 1.79
CA PHE A 130 -27.50 -5.95 2.17
C PHE A 130 -27.42 -6.37 3.63
N SER A 131 -26.22 -6.70 4.12
CA SER A 131 -25.96 -7.01 5.53
C SER A 131 -26.01 -5.79 6.46
N ARG A 132 -26.32 -4.61 5.93
CA ARG A 132 -26.36 -3.34 6.67
C ARG A 132 -25.07 -3.05 7.45
N HIS A 133 -23.91 -3.41 6.88
CA HIS A 133 -22.64 -3.14 7.54
C HIS A 133 -22.47 -1.63 7.78
N PRO A 134 -22.32 -1.16 9.05
CA PRO A 134 -22.46 0.26 9.42
C PRO A 134 -21.58 1.20 8.60
N LYS A 135 -20.37 0.78 8.29
CA LYS A 135 -19.38 1.53 7.51
C LYS A 135 -19.85 1.81 6.07
N TYR A 136 -20.45 0.81 5.40
CA TYR A 136 -20.91 0.95 4.02
C TYR A 136 -22.26 1.63 3.92
N ILE A 137 -23.12 1.48 4.94
CA ILE A 137 -24.35 2.28 5.05
C ILE A 137 -24.01 3.77 5.21
N LYS A 138 -23.03 4.10 6.08
CA LYS A 138 -22.57 5.48 6.23
C LYS A 138 -21.98 6.01 4.91
N LEU A 139 -21.16 5.23 4.23
CA LEU A 139 -20.58 5.59 2.94
C LEU A 139 -21.68 5.83 1.88
N GLN A 140 -22.67 4.93 1.81
CA GLN A 140 -23.82 5.08 0.92
C GLN A 140 -24.61 6.37 1.22
N GLY A 141 -24.81 6.68 2.52
CA GLY A 141 -25.44 7.94 2.95
C GLY A 141 -24.71 9.16 2.40
N ILE A 142 -23.39 9.17 2.49
CA ILE A 142 -22.58 10.25 1.90
C ILE A 142 -22.71 10.25 0.36
N CYS A 143 -22.69 9.11 -0.31
CA CYS A 143 -22.88 9.06 -1.77
C CYS A 143 -24.24 9.67 -2.19
N TYR A 144 -25.28 9.49 -1.38
CA TYR A 144 -26.59 10.10 -1.66
C TYR A 144 -26.59 11.62 -1.60
N THR A 145 -25.76 12.24 -0.78
CA THR A 145 -25.63 13.72 -0.76
C THR A 145 -25.08 14.26 -2.09
N TYR A 146 -24.37 13.42 -2.83
CA TYR A 146 -23.87 13.69 -4.19
C TYR A 146 -24.73 13.07 -5.29
N GLN A 147 -25.98 12.69 -4.97
CA GLN A 147 -26.90 12.04 -5.91
C GLN A 147 -26.32 10.78 -6.59
N ARG A 148 -25.44 10.07 -5.89
CA ARG A 148 -24.77 8.86 -6.36
C ARG A 148 -25.15 7.64 -5.53
N HIS A 149 -25.00 6.47 -6.11
CA HIS A 149 -25.20 5.19 -5.43
C HIS A 149 -23.96 4.31 -5.59
N LEU A 150 -23.46 3.73 -4.50
CA LEU A 150 -22.22 2.93 -4.50
C LEU A 150 -22.18 1.80 -5.52
N LEU A 151 -23.32 1.21 -5.89
CA LEU A 151 -23.40 0.11 -6.86
C LEU A 151 -23.51 0.59 -8.31
N TYR A 152 -23.79 1.87 -8.54
CA TYR A 152 -24.01 2.45 -9.87
C TYR A 152 -22.96 3.49 -10.25
N LEU A 153 -21.84 3.53 -9.50
CA LEU A 153 -20.71 4.36 -9.88
C LEU A 153 -20.08 3.89 -11.19
N PRO A 154 -19.44 4.78 -11.95
CA PRO A 154 -18.68 4.42 -13.14
C PRO A 154 -17.65 3.33 -12.86
N ASP A 155 -17.34 2.55 -13.86
CA ASP A 155 -16.52 1.35 -13.71
C ASP A 155 -15.12 1.59 -13.21
N TRP A 156 -14.52 2.71 -13.59
CA TRP A 156 -13.19 3.07 -13.16
C TRP A 156 -13.10 3.31 -11.65
N MET A 157 -14.22 3.67 -11.01
CA MET A 157 -14.27 3.87 -9.55
C MET A 157 -14.11 2.58 -8.74
N TYR A 158 -14.33 1.41 -9.36
CA TYR A 158 -14.14 0.12 -8.71
C TYR A 158 -12.76 -0.50 -8.98
N ARG A 159 -11.89 0.19 -9.71
CA ARG A 159 -10.53 -0.29 -9.94
C ARG A 159 -9.73 -0.22 -8.65
N ASP A 160 -8.87 -1.21 -8.44
CA ASP A 160 -7.90 -1.16 -7.35
C ASP A 160 -7.06 0.13 -7.47
N SER A 161 -6.59 0.63 -6.35
CA SER A 161 -5.76 1.81 -6.31
C SER A 161 -4.65 1.57 -5.30
N TYR A 162 -3.45 2.04 -5.59
CA TYR A 162 -2.38 2.10 -4.59
C TYR A 162 -2.81 2.90 -3.36
N PHE A 163 -3.65 3.91 -3.55
CA PHE A 163 -4.20 4.73 -2.47
C PHE A 163 -5.22 4.00 -1.61
N PHE A 164 -5.84 2.91 -2.10
CA PHE A 164 -6.73 2.07 -1.29
C PHE A 164 -6.01 1.52 -0.05
N PHE A 165 -4.72 1.31 -0.13
CA PHE A 165 -3.87 0.90 0.97
C PHE A 165 -3.97 1.85 2.18
N TYR A 166 -4.06 3.14 1.95
CA TYR A 166 -4.15 4.17 2.98
C TYR A 166 -5.58 4.60 3.27
N PHE A 167 -6.34 4.86 2.24
CA PHE A 167 -7.65 5.51 2.33
C PHE A 167 -8.81 4.53 2.43
N LYS A 168 -8.58 3.24 2.12
CA LYS A 168 -9.63 2.21 2.15
C LYS A 168 -10.84 2.66 1.31
N GLU A 169 -12.05 2.51 1.86
CA GLU A 169 -13.30 2.94 1.24
C GLU A 169 -13.43 4.44 1.04
N LEU A 170 -12.63 5.26 1.71
CA LEU A 170 -12.60 6.71 1.47
C LEU A 170 -12.12 7.04 0.04
N VAL A 171 -11.46 6.11 -0.63
CA VAL A 171 -11.12 6.24 -2.05
C VAL A 171 -12.37 6.48 -2.90
N PHE A 172 -13.52 5.90 -2.55
CA PHE A 172 -14.77 6.15 -3.27
C PHE A 172 -15.23 7.60 -3.13
N LEU A 173 -15.18 8.14 -1.91
CA LEU A 173 -15.53 9.54 -1.67
C LEU A 173 -14.61 10.48 -2.44
N TYR A 174 -13.30 10.21 -2.38
CA TYR A 174 -12.33 10.98 -3.14
C TYR A 174 -12.63 10.97 -4.64
N ARG A 175 -12.92 9.79 -5.21
CA ARG A 175 -13.23 9.65 -6.63
C ARG A 175 -14.55 10.32 -7.01
N ILE A 176 -15.57 10.29 -6.13
CA ILE A 176 -16.86 10.98 -6.34
C ILE A 176 -16.65 12.49 -6.39
N LEU A 177 -15.84 13.05 -5.50
CA LEU A 177 -15.51 14.46 -5.46
C LEU A 177 -14.68 14.94 -6.68
N TYR A 178 -13.98 14.03 -7.33
CA TYR A 178 -13.14 14.35 -8.49
C TYR A 178 -13.90 14.30 -9.82
N GLU A 179 -15.14 13.79 -9.83
CA GLU A 179 -15.98 13.76 -11.01
C GLU A 179 -16.79 15.07 -11.23
N GLU A 180 -16.75 15.95 -10.23
CA GLU A 180 -17.32 17.29 -10.37
C GLU A 180 -16.29 18.26 -10.99
#